data_e669580c0899edde19e82f8675d7fde2
#
_entry.id   e669580c0899edde19e82f8675d7fde2
#
_cell.length_a   1.000
_cell.length_b   1.000
_cell.length_c   1.000
_cell.angle_alpha   90.00
_cell.angle_beta   90.00
_cell.angle_gamma   90.00
#
_symmetry.space_group_name_H-M   'P 1'
#
loop_
_entity.id
_entity.type
_entity.pdbx_description
1 polymer ?
#
loop_
_entity_poly.entity_id
_entity_poly.type
_entity_poly.pdbx_seq_one_letter_code
_entity_poly.pdbx_strand_id
1 'polypeptide(L)'
;MKKIAIWFLCLSIFGVQLLNAEEKFLSLKKNKTNVRYGPGLDYPIKYIYRKINLPVKQIDKKENWRRVIFLDNNSGWIHWSQLKQSNSIITIEEKILFKNPSNFSEPIAKLEKGRLLVIKKCENKWCNIITNEYKGWVKTKNMWGTVK
;
A
#
# COMPACT_ATOMS: atom_id res chain seq x y z
N MET A 1 -38.08 -52.81 28.96
CA MET A 1 -38.17 -51.64 28.07
C MET A 1 -37.01 -50.73 28.40
N LYS A 2 -35.96 -50.77 27.56
CA LYS A 2 -34.74 -49.94 27.75
C LYS A 2 -34.87 -48.68 26.95
N LYS A 3 -34.91 -47.53 27.60
CA LYS A 3 -34.92 -46.20 26.94
C LYS A 3 -33.49 -45.83 26.55
N ILE A 4 -33.23 -45.75 25.23
CA ILE A 4 -31.98 -45.30 24.67
C ILE A 4 -32.05 -43.76 24.61
N ALA A 5 -31.20 -43.10 25.45
CA ALA A 5 -31.01 -41.65 25.41
C ALA A 5 -30.02 -41.32 24.30
N ILE A 6 -30.48 -40.66 23.24
CA ILE A 6 -29.64 -40.14 22.15
C ILE A 6 -29.11 -38.79 22.59
N TRP A 7 -27.80 -38.71 22.89
CA TRP A 7 -27.09 -37.49 23.15
C TRP A 7 -26.76 -36.83 21.78
N PHE A 8 -27.44 -35.74 21.47
CA PHE A 8 -27.05 -34.86 20.37
C PHE A 8 -25.84 -34.08 20.78
N LEU A 9 -24.68 -34.45 20.25
CA LEU A 9 -23.45 -33.66 20.34
C LEU A 9 -23.51 -32.53 19.33
N CYS A 10 -23.94 -31.33 19.75
CA CYS A 10 -23.83 -30.11 18.97
C CYS A 10 -22.35 -29.73 18.82
N LEU A 11 -21.72 -30.13 17.71
CA LEU A 11 -20.44 -29.58 17.28
C LEU A 11 -20.70 -28.14 16.80
N SER A 12 -20.45 -27.18 17.69
CA SER A 12 -20.35 -25.77 17.32
C SER A 12 -19.08 -25.56 16.51
N ILE A 13 -19.23 -25.52 15.19
CA ILE A 13 -18.20 -25.10 14.25
C ILE A 13 -18.00 -23.59 14.45
N PHE A 14 -17.05 -23.21 15.30
CA PHE A 14 -16.55 -21.86 15.35
C PHE A 14 -15.82 -21.58 14.02
N GLY A 15 -16.54 -20.99 13.08
CA GLY A 15 -15.96 -20.47 11.86
C GLY A 15 -14.99 -19.33 12.24
N VAL A 16 -13.70 -19.62 12.16
CA VAL A 16 -12.66 -18.58 12.23
C VAL A 16 -12.84 -17.70 10.99
N GLN A 17 -13.54 -16.58 11.16
CA GLN A 17 -13.55 -15.54 10.15
C GLN A 17 -12.14 -14.95 10.12
N LEU A 18 -11.37 -15.31 9.11
CA LEU A 18 -10.15 -14.60 8.76
C LEU A 18 -10.56 -13.17 8.38
N LEU A 19 -10.48 -12.25 9.32
CA LEU A 19 -10.55 -10.82 9.05
C LEU A 19 -9.35 -10.50 8.15
N ASN A 20 -9.57 -10.47 6.85
CA ASN A 20 -8.65 -9.85 5.92
C ASN A 20 -8.62 -8.35 6.24
N ALA A 21 -7.73 -7.94 7.11
CA ALA A 21 -7.46 -6.53 7.36
C ALA A 21 -6.97 -5.92 6.03
N GLU A 22 -7.80 -5.08 5.42
CA GLU A 22 -7.44 -4.38 4.20
C GLU A 22 -6.14 -3.59 4.44
N GLU A 23 -5.11 -3.87 3.64
CA GLU A 23 -3.83 -3.18 3.75
C GLU A 23 -4.02 -1.70 3.46
N LYS A 24 -3.79 -0.86 4.45
CA LYS A 24 -3.96 0.58 4.32
C LYS A 24 -2.66 1.23 3.87
N PHE A 25 -2.65 1.71 2.64
CA PHE A 25 -1.56 2.54 2.14
C PHE A 25 -1.86 4.03 2.24
N LEU A 26 -0.82 4.79 2.53
CA LEU A 26 -0.78 6.25 2.55
C LEU A 26 0.41 6.70 1.69
N SER A 27 0.45 7.99 1.36
CA SER A 27 1.60 8.59 0.67
C SER A 27 2.16 9.76 1.47
N LEU A 28 3.48 9.96 1.38
CA LEU A 28 4.11 11.13 1.98
C LEU A 28 3.60 12.40 1.28
N LYS A 29 3.16 13.37 2.07
CA LYS A 29 2.58 14.63 1.59
C LYS A 29 3.64 15.69 1.26
N LYS A 30 4.82 15.58 1.88
CA LYS A 30 5.90 16.59 1.80
C LYS A 30 7.19 16.00 1.26
N ASN A 31 8.03 16.85 0.70
CA ASN A 31 9.38 16.47 0.27
C ASN A 31 10.32 16.11 1.43
N LYS A 32 10.04 16.61 2.62
CA LYS A 32 10.79 16.26 3.83
C LYS A 32 9.82 15.76 4.88
N THR A 33 9.97 14.50 5.26
CA THR A 33 9.14 13.82 6.26
C THR A 33 10.03 13.22 7.33
N ASN A 34 9.79 13.59 8.58
CA ASN A 34 10.47 13.03 9.73
C ASN A 34 9.77 11.75 10.18
N VAL A 35 10.51 10.68 10.26
CA VAL A 35 10.10 9.39 10.82
C VAL A 35 10.75 9.22 12.18
N ARG A 36 9.97 8.96 13.22
CA ARG A 36 10.44 8.91 14.60
C ARG A 36 10.40 7.49 15.17
N TYR A 37 11.13 7.28 16.27
CA TYR A 37 11.12 6.01 17.00
C TYR A 37 9.78 5.75 17.70
N GLY A 38 9.01 6.78 18.04
CA GLY A 38 7.74 6.67 18.76
C GLY A 38 6.70 7.72 18.35
N PRO A 39 5.46 7.57 18.83
CA PRO A 39 4.33 8.43 18.48
C PRO A 39 4.29 9.73 19.31
N GLY A 40 5.23 10.62 19.06
CA GLY A 40 5.32 11.92 19.76
C GLY A 40 6.50 12.75 19.28
N LEU A 41 6.47 14.05 19.54
CA LEU A 41 7.56 14.97 19.22
C LEU A 41 8.80 14.77 20.12
N ASP A 42 8.59 14.19 21.31
CA ASP A 42 9.66 13.88 22.27
C ASP A 42 10.54 12.71 21.83
N TYR A 43 10.03 11.89 20.91
CA TYR A 43 10.82 10.79 20.36
C TYR A 43 11.80 11.30 19.31
N PRO A 44 13.05 10.82 19.34
CA PRO A 44 14.06 11.25 18.35
C PRO A 44 13.67 10.84 16.92
N ILE A 45 14.19 11.60 15.97
CA ILE A 45 14.04 11.30 14.55
C ILE A 45 14.91 10.08 14.23
N LYS A 46 14.31 9.06 13.61
CA LYS A 46 14.96 7.84 13.18
C LYS A 46 15.46 7.95 11.74
N TYR A 47 14.60 8.49 10.85
CA TYR A 47 14.88 8.71 9.43
C TYR A 47 14.30 10.05 8.96
N ILE A 48 14.87 10.60 7.90
CA ILE A 48 14.31 11.72 7.16
C ILE A 48 14.17 11.29 5.70
N TYR A 49 12.91 11.13 5.26
CA TYR A 49 12.62 10.84 3.86
C TYR A 49 12.42 12.12 3.06
N ARG A 50 13.06 12.20 1.89
CA ARG A 50 13.02 13.36 1.00
C ARG A 50 12.39 13.01 -0.35
N LYS A 51 11.19 12.47 -0.32
CA LYS A 51 10.46 12.11 -1.55
C LYS A 51 8.96 12.23 -1.35
N ILE A 52 8.36 13.26 -1.98
CA ILE A 52 6.91 13.40 -2.04
C ILE A 52 6.26 12.22 -2.75
N ASN A 53 5.03 11.90 -2.39
CA ASN A 53 4.24 10.79 -2.95
C ASN A 53 4.81 9.38 -2.66
N LEU A 54 5.84 9.23 -1.83
CA LEU A 54 6.34 7.89 -1.48
C LEU A 54 5.23 7.08 -0.79
N PRO A 55 4.82 5.93 -1.32
CA PRO A 55 3.79 5.10 -0.70
C PRO A 55 4.35 4.35 0.50
N VAL A 56 3.60 4.35 1.59
CA VAL A 56 3.91 3.68 2.85
C VAL A 56 2.70 2.88 3.31
N LYS A 57 2.93 1.72 3.91
CA LYS A 57 1.88 0.89 4.48
C LYS A 57 1.71 1.22 5.96
N GLN A 58 0.50 1.61 6.35
CA GLN A 58 0.17 1.81 7.76
C GLN A 58 0.04 0.45 8.45
N ILE A 59 0.77 0.27 9.56
CA ILE A 59 0.74 -0.94 10.37
C ILE A 59 0.19 -0.71 11.78
N ASP A 60 0.16 0.56 12.23
CA ASP A 60 -0.40 0.92 13.53
C ASP A 60 -0.81 2.39 13.55
N LYS A 61 -1.59 2.81 14.58
CA LYS A 61 -1.92 4.20 14.83
C LYS A 61 -2.03 4.50 16.32
N LYS A 62 -1.58 5.67 16.73
CA LYS A 62 -1.82 6.22 18.07
C LYS A 62 -2.11 7.71 17.95
N GLU A 63 -3.32 8.15 18.33
CA GLU A 63 -3.76 9.53 18.18
C GLU A 63 -3.48 10.10 16.79
N ASN A 64 -2.68 11.18 16.71
CA ASN A 64 -2.29 11.84 15.46
C ASN A 64 -1.06 11.20 14.79
N TRP A 65 -0.59 10.05 15.26
CA TRP A 65 0.57 9.36 14.73
C TRP A 65 0.19 8.08 14.01
N ARG A 66 0.95 7.77 12.95
CA ARG A 66 0.80 6.53 12.18
C ARG A 66 2.14 5.83 12.16
N ARG A 67 2.15 4.58 12.61
CA ARG A 67 3.29 3.69 12.39
C ARG A 67 3.19 3.15 10.99
N VAL A 68 4.24 3.35 10.21
CA VAL A 68 4.29 2.93 8.82
C VAL A 68 5.51 2.08 8.56
N ILE A 69 5.40 1.23 7.53
CA ILE A 69 6.51 0.49 6.96
C ILE A 69 6.73 0.94 5.52
N PHE A 70 7.98 1.07 5.11
CA PHE A 70 8.42 1.43 3.77
C PHE A 70 8.76 0.17 2.97
N LEU A 71 8.94 0.31 1.66
CA LEU A 71 9.30 -0.81 0.77
C LEU A 71 10.59 -1.52 1.17
N ASP A 72 11.55 -0.82 1.75
CA ASP A 72 12.82 -1.33 2.25
C ASP A 72 12.74 -1.98 3.64
N ASN A 73 11.49 -2.24 4.14
CA ASN A 73 11.18 -2.75 5.48
C ASN A 73 11.57 -1.82 6.65
N ASN A 74 12.06 -0.62 6.40
CA ASN A 74 12.21 0.37 7.44
C ASN A 74 10.86 0.80 7.99
N SER A 75 10.75 0.99 9.29
CA SER A 75 9.50 1.39 9.94
C SER A 75 9.71 2.50 10.97
N GLY A 76 8.65 3.24 11.23
CA GLY A 76 8.63 4.26 12.27
C GLY A 76 7.33 5.05 12.28
N TRP A 77 7.30 6.09 13.11
CA TRP A 77 6.13 6.90 13.37
C TRP A 77 6.18 8.22 12.61
N ILE A 78 5.10 8.54 11.93
CA ILE A 78 4.92 9.79 11.17
C ILE A 78 3.67 10.47 11.70
N HIS A 79 3.74 11.80 11.90
CA HIS A 79 2.56 12.59 12.23
C HIS A 79 1.62 12.64 11.02
N TRP A 80 0.31 12.46 11.24
CA TRP A 80 -0.69 12.34 10.18
C TRP A 80 -0.71 13.53 9.20
N SER A 81 -0.34 14.74 9.66
CA SER A 81 -0.27 15.94 8.81
C SER A 81 0.79 15.86 7.69
N GLN A 82 1.74 14.92 7.80
CA GLN A 82 2.77 14.67 6.78
C GLN A 82 2.36 13.54 5.81
N LEU A 83 1.18 12.98 6.01
CA LEU A 83 0.62 11.89 5.21
C LEU A 83 -0.61 12.36 4.45
N LYS A 84 -0.94 11.70 3.38
CA LYS A 84 -2.17 11.85 2.60
C LYS A 84 -2.66 10.50 2.12
N GLN A 85 -3.89 10.46 1.59
CA GLN A 85 -4.42 9.28 0.92
C GLN A 85 -3.46 8.85 -0.20
N SER A 86 -3.25 7.55 -0.32
CA SER A 86 -2.34 7.00 -1.33
C SER A 86 -2.84 7.31 -2.74
N ASN A 87 -1.93 7.86 -3.54
CA ASN A 87 -2.14 8.15 -4.96
C ASN A 87 -0.94 7.72 -5.81
N SER A 88 -0.13 6.79 -5.29
CA SER A 88 1.12 6.39 -5.91
C SER A 88 1.45 4.94 -5.62
N ILE A 89 2.23 4.36 -6.50
CA ILE A 89 2.74 3.00 -6.42
C ILE A 89 4.21 2.97 -6.79
N ILE A 90 4.92 1.94 -6.35
CA ILE A 90 6.31 1.68 -6.75
C ILE A 90 6.38 0.32 -7.45
N THR A 91 7.09 0.26 -8.56
CA THR A 91 7.38 -0.99 -9.27
C THR A 91 8.32 -1.86 -8.44
N ILE A 92 7.94 -3.10 -8.15
CA ILE A 92 8.83 -4.08 -7.47
C ILE A 92 9.55 -5.00 -8.46
N GLU A 93 9.22 -4.88 -9.72
CA GLU A 93 9.87 -5.51 -10.87
C GLU A 93 9.83 -4.54 -12.05
N GLU A 94 10.51 -4.88 -13.13
CA GLU A 94 10.46 -4.14 -14.39
C GLU A 94 9.05 -4.20 -15.01
N LYS A 95 8.57 -3.09 -15.57
CA LYS A 95 7.25 -2.95 -16.17
C LYS A 95 7.31 -2.27 -17.53
N ILE A 96 6.35 -2.60 -18.38
CA ILE A 96 6.13 -1.87 -19.64
C ILE A 96 5.00 -0.88 -19.44
N LEU A 97 5.22 0.36 -19.86
CA LEU A 97 4.23 1.40 -19.95
C LEU A 97 3.62 1.37 -21.35
N PHE A 98 2.30 1.32 -21.42
CA PHE A 98 1.54 1.24 -22.67
C PHE A 98 0.72 2.48 -22.93
N LYS A 99 0.42 2.75 -24.19
CA LYS A 99 -0.45 3.85 -24.63
C LYS A 99 -1.89 3.68 -24.17
N ASN A 100 -2.40 2.45 -24.19
CA ASN A 100 -3.75 2.06 -23.78
C ASN A 100 -3.71 0.89 -22.79
N PRO A 101 -4.78 0.63 -22.01
CA PRO A 101 -4.85 -0.47 -21.04
C PRO A 101 -5.06 -1.83 -21.71
N SER A 102 -4.12 -2.23 -22.53
CA SER A 102 -4.12 -3.50 -23.29
C SER A 102 -2.71 -4.01 -23.51
N ASN A 103 -2.55 -5.34 -23.48
CA ASN A 103 -1.29 -6.00 -23.82
C ASN A 103 -0.89 -5.89 -25.30
N PHE A 104 -1.87 -5.56 -26.14
CA PHE A 104 -1.68 -5.37 -27.59
C PHE A 104 -1.46 -3.90 -27.95
N SER A 105 -1.45 -3.02 -26.95
CA SER A 105 -1.20 -1.60 -27.16
C SER A 105 0.28 -1.34 -27.42
N GLU A 106 0.55 -0.23 -28.07
CA GLU A 106 1.89 0.29 -28.32
C GLU A 106 2.63 0.53 -26.99
N PRO A 107 3.84 -0.07 -26.80
CA PRO A 107 4.67 0.24 -25.65
C PRO A 107 5.28 1.63 -25.79
N ILE A 108 5.24 2.42 -24.72
CA ILE A 108 5.81 3.78 -24.67
C ILE A 108 7.21 3.76 -24.09
N ALA A 109 7.36 3.04 -22.95
CA ALA A 109 8.60 3.02 -22.19
C ALA A 109 8.72 1.76 -21.35
N LYS A 110 9.94 1.45 -20.97
CA LYS A 110 10.29 0.44 -19.98
C LYS A 110 10.55 1.13 -18.66
N LEU A 111 9.83 0.70 -17.62
CA LEU A 111 9.93 1.21 -16.26
C LEU A 111 10.79 0.26 -15.44
N GLU A 112 11.89 0.74 -14.91
CA GLU A 112 12.76 -0.04 -14.05
C GLU A 112 12.10 -0.34 -12.69
N LYS A 113 12.59 -1.36 -12.01
CA LYS A 113 12.26 -1.64 -10.61
C LYS A 113 12.57 -0.42 -9.72
N GLY A 114 11.72 -0.15 -8.73
CA GLY A 114 11.88 0.97 -7.80
C GLY A 114 11.35 2.30 -8.32
N ARG A 115 10.72 2.34 -9.50
CA ARG A 115 10.16 3.57 -10.06
C ARG A 115 8.89 3.98 -9.33
N LEU A 116 8.85 5.21 -8.83
CA LEU A 116 7.66 5.83 -8.25
C LEU A 116 6.73 6.32 -9.36
N LEU A 117 5.48 5.87 -9.32
CA LEU A 117 4.45 6.19 -10.30
C LEU A 117 3.29 6.88 -9.59
N VAL A 118 2.89 8.06 -10.08
CA VAL A 118 1.70 8.77 -9.59
C VAL A 118 0.48 8.31 -10.39
N ILE A 119 -0.55 7.85 -9.68
CA ILE A 119 -1.78 7.32 -10.27
C ILE A 119 -2.71 8.47 -10.63
N LYS A 120 -3.24 8.44 -11.84
CA LYS A 120 -4.33 9.31 -12.30
C LYS A 120 -5.68 8.63 -12.15
N LYS A 121 -5.81 7.43 -12.67
CA LYS A 121 -6.99 6.57 -12.55
C LYS A 121 -6.60 5.12 -12.74
N CYS A 122 -7.40 4.22 -12.20
CA CYS A 122 -7.27 2.79 -12.43
C CYS A 122 -8.58 2.22 -12.97
N GLU A 123 -8.49 1.22 -13.84
CA GLU A 123 -9.62 0.46 -14.36
C GLU A 123 -9.18 -1.00 -14.56
N ASN A 124 -9.95 -1.93 -14.02
CA ASN A 124 -9.62 -3.35 -14.00
C ASN A 124 -8.22 -3.59 -13.37
N LYS A 125 -7.31 -4.17 -14.12
CA LYS A 125 -5.93 -4.48 -13.69
C LYS A 125 -4.89 -3.49 -14.24
N TRP A 126 -5.32 -2.30 -14.65
CA TRP A 126 -4.50 -1.27 -15.25
C TRP A 126 -4.63 0.06 -14.52
N CYS A 127 -3.52 0.78 -14.40
CA CYS A 127 -3.54 2.17 -13.95
C CYS A 127 -2.90 3.10 -14.97
N ASN A 128 -3.59 4.22 -15.22
CA ASN A 128 -2.99 5.35 -15.91
C ASN A 128 -2.12 6.11 -14.92
N ILE A 129 -0.86 6.24 -15.24
CA ILE A 129 0.14 6.85 -14.36
C ILE A 129 0.86 8.01 -15.04
N ILE A 130 1.45 8.85 -14.22
CA ILE A 130 2.39 9.89 -14.64
C ILE A 130 3.72 9.68 -13.93
N THR A 131 4.80 9.77 -14.67
CA THR A 131 6.16 10.02 -14.20
C THR A 131 6.59 11.42 -14.64
N ASN A 132 7.80 11.85 -14.32
CA ASN A 132 8.33 13.13 -14.80
C ASN A 132 8.45 13.19 -16.33
N GLU A 133 8.61 12.03 -16.99
CA GLU A 133 8.95 11.92 -18.41
C GLU A 133 7.80 11.35 -19.24
N TYR A 134 6.97 10.48 -18.64
CA TYR A 134 6.00 9.66 -19.35
C TYR A 134 4.63 9.68 -18.71
N LYS A 135 3.62 9.49 -19.55
CA LYS A 135 2.23 9.21 -19.15
C LYS A 135 1.74 8.00 -19.95
N GLY A 136 1.07 7.08 -19.28
CA GLY A 136 0.51 5.90 -19.94
C GLY A 136 -0.08 4.91 -18.96
N TRP A 137 -0.31 3.70 -19.42
CA TRP A 137 -0.96 2.63 -18.69
C TRP A 137 0.02 1.53 -18.30
N VAL A 138 -0.07 1.09 -17.05
CA VAL A 138 0.74 0.00 -16.50
C VAL A 138 -0.15 -1.03 -15.80
N LYS A 139 0.21 -2.30 -15.90
CA LYS A 139 -0.44 -3.37 -15.13
C LYS A 139 -0.11 -3.25 -13.64
N THR A 140 -1.13 -3.46 -12.80
CA THR A 140 -1.04 -3.28 -11.34
C THR A 140 -0.48 -4.48 -10.59
N LYS A 141 -0.27 -5.61 -11.26
CA LYS A 141 0.34 -6.79 -10.63
C LYS A 141 1.76 -6.48 -10.16
N ASN A 142 2.16 -6.98 -8.98
CA ASN A 142 3.49 -6.80 -8.41
C ASN A 142 3.91 -5.33 -8.28
N MET A 143 3.14 -4.56 -7.54
CA MET A 143 3.40 -3.17 -7.19
C MET A 143 3.37 -2.99 -5.67
N TRP A 144 4.15 -2.06 -5.16
CA TRP A 144 4.05 -1.60 -3.78
C TRP A 144 3.18 -0.36 -3.73
N GLY A 145 2.11 -0.40 -2.95
CA GLY A 145 1.12 0.67 -2.85
C GLY A 145 -0.29 0.17 -3.11
N THR A 146 -1.30 0.98 -2.78
CA THR A 146 -2.69 0.65 -3.08
C THR A 146 -3.05 1.07 -4.49
N VAL A 147 -3.69 0.17 -5.18
CA VAL A 147 -4.40 0.41 -6.43
C VAL A 147 -5.89 0.26 -6.13
N LYS A 148 -6.61 1.36 -6.04
CA LYS A 148 -8.08 1.38 -5.93
C LYS A 148 -8.70 1.65 -7.28
#